data_e736b2c87ed5b13f641944d2032e379e
#
_entry.id   e736b2c87ed5b13f641944d2032e379e
#
_cell.length_a   1.000
_cell.length_b   1.000
_cell.length_c   1.000
_cell.angle_alpha   90.00
_cell.angle_beta   90.00
_cell.angle_gamma   90.00
#
_symmetry.space_group_name_H-M   'P 1'
#
loop_
_entity.id
_entity.type
_entity.pdbx_description
1 polymer ?
#
loop_
_entity_poly.entity_id
_entity_poly.type
_entity_poly.pdbx_seq_one_letter_code
_entity_poly.pdbx_strand_id
1 'polypeptide(L)'
;MITLVNMSCSQNRNYLTEQEKAWNPYKEGQILVFGAVDGHTDTLVIAKAEDKRFPDGIGALQNERLRVLVRVNDPGISKKSIEVMLLYIFSKTVKDLSEISFEIPLAGGRFWGKPYSFDKLDKYEEFSLQTPFGKFDDVIRIGDNSDQVFRENDIATIFWSKSVGYVKCEKKDGTIWELLDIQK
;
A
#
# COMPACT_ATOMS: atom_id res chain seq x y z
N MET A 1 25.16 -13.26 50.90
CA MET A 1 25.10 -12.16 49.88
C MET A 1 24.51 -12.78 48.61
N ILE A 2 23.21 -12.55 48.37
CA ILE A 2 22.49 -13.14 47.24
C ILE A 2 22.46 -12.09 46.15
N THR A 3 23.19 -12.33 45.08
CA THR A 3 23.19 -11.42 43.90
C THR A 3 21.95 -11.73 43.06
N LEU A 4 20.95 -10.89 43.15
CA LEU A 4 19.81 -10.93 42.25
C LEU A 4 20.27 -10.55 40.83
N VAL A 5 20.40 -11.53 39.96
CA VAL A 5 20.58 -11.32 38.53
C VAL A 5 19.22 -10.84 37.99
N ASN A 6 19.08 -9.54 37.74
CA ASN A 6 17.98 -9.00 36.98
C ASN A 6 18.08 -9.53 35.53
N MET A 7 17.41 -10.64 35.26
CA MET A 7 17.10 -11.03 33.88
C MET A 7 16.10 -10.01 33.32
N SER A 8 16.63 -8.99 32.72
CA SER A 8 15.84 -8.13 31.83
C SER A 8 15.41 -9.01 30.66
N CYS A 9 14.15 -9.48 30.69
CA CYS A 9 13.51 -10.01 29.50
C CYS A 9 13.45 -8.85 28.48
N SER A 10 14.41 -8.80 27.56
CA SER A 10 14.29 -7.97 26.38
C SER A 10 13.10 -8.50 25.59
N GLN A 11 11.95 -7.84 25.74
CA GLN A 11 10.83 -8.09 24.85
C GLN A 11 11.33 -7.77 23.44
N ASN A 12 11.47 -8.79 22.61
CA ASN A 12 11.76 -8.62 21.20
C ASN A 12 10.58 -7.90 20.56
N ARG A 13 10.74 -6.59 20.33
CA ARG A 13 9.73 -5.73 19.74
C ARG A 13 10.09 -5.55 18.28
N ASN A 14 9.23 -6.02 17.40
CA ASN A 14 9.39 -5.85 15.97
C ASN A 14 8.53 -4.66 15.53
N TYR A 15 9.13 -3.50 15.51
CA TYR A 15 8.47 -2.29 15.03
C TYR A 15 8.95 -1.96 13.64
N LEU A 16 8.05 -1.35 12.87
CA LEU A 16 8.39 -0.71 11.63
C LEU A 16 9.35 0.45 11.89
N THR A 17 10.38 0.55 11.09
CA THR A 17 11.27 1.72 11.09
C THR A 17 10.56 2.93 10.50
N GLU A 18 11.04 4.14 10.80
CA GLU A 18 10.51 5.35 10.19
C GLU A 18 10.67 5.36 8.66
N GLN A 19 11.73 4.71 8.16
CA GLN A 19 11.95 4.54 6.73
C GLN A 19 10.89 3.62 6.08
N GLU A 20 10.50 2.55 6.74
CA GLU A 20 9.42 1.66 6.28
C GLU A 20 8.05 2.35 6.37
N LYS A 21 7.80 3.13 7.42
CA LYS A 21 6.57 3.91 7.57
C LYS A 21 6.45 5.03 6.53
N ALA A 22 7.58 5.59 6.08
CA ALA A 22 7.61 6.63 5.06
C ALA A 22 7.09 6.15 3.69
N TRP A 23 6.94 4.85 3.48
CA TRP A 23 6.25 4.31 2.30
C TRP A 23 4.74 4.55 2.29
N ASN A 24 4.17 5.04 3.39
CA ASN A 24 2.77 5.47 3.43
C ASN A 24 2.65 6.99 3.30
N PRO A 25 2.33 7.53 2.13
CA PRO A 25 2.11 8.97 1.94
C PRO A 25 0.68 9.40 2.31
N TYR A 26 -0.24 8.46 2.57
CA TYR A 26 -1.67 8.73 2.70
C TYR A 26 -2.09 9.19 4.08
N LYS A 27 -3.11 10.06 4.10
CA LYS A 27 -3.78 10.52 5.31
C LYS A 27 -5.28 10.29 5.19
N GLU A 28 -5.91 9.98 6.31
CA GLU A 28 -7.37 9.84 6.38
C GLU A 28 -8.08 11.11 5.86
N GLY A 29 -9.14 10.91 5.10
CA GLY A 29 -9.93 11.96 4.47
C GLY A 29 -9.41 12.45 3.11
N GLN A 30 -8.21 12.06 2.67
CA GLN A 30 -7.74 12.39 1.32
C GLN A 30 -8.59 11.72 0.26
N ILE A 31 -8.73 12.40 -0.87
CA ILE A 31 -9.44 11.91 -2.05
C ILE A 31 -8.45 11.88 -3.21
N LEU A 32 -8.21 10.70 -3.75
CA LEU A 32 -7.38 10.50 -4.94
C LEU A 32 -8.28 10.47 -6.15
N VAL A 33 -8.04 11.35 -7.12
CA VAL A 33 -8.80 11.40 -8.39
C VAL A 33 -7.91 10.87 -9.50
N PHE A 34 -8.36 9.81 -10.16
CA PHE A 34 -7.70 9.22 -11.32
C PHE A 34 -8.52 9.48 -12.58
N GLY A 35 -7.83 9.62 -13.71
CA GLY A 35 -8.44 9.74 -15.02
C GLY A 35 -7.80 8.84 -16.04
N ALA A 36 -8.62 8.35 -16.97
CA ALA A 36 -8.19 7.65 -18.16
C ALA A 36 -8.10 8.58 -19.36
N VAL A 37 -7.36 8.17 -20.40
CA VAL A 37 -7.15 8.97 -21.63
C VAL A 37 -8.48 9.27 -22.35
N ASP A 38 -9.47 8.41 -22.19
CA ASP A 38 -10.82 8.59 -22.77
C ASP A 38 -11.71 9.58 -22.01
N GLY A 39 -11.18 10.20 -20.93
CA GLY A 39 -11.87 11.20 -20.11
C GLY A 39 -12.70 10.63 -18.97
N HIS A 40 -12.76 9.32 -18.80
CA HIS A 40 -13.38 8.73 -17.61
C HIS A 40 -12.55 9.04 -16.36
N THR A 41 -13.24 9.24 -15.24
CA THR A 41 -12.60 9.47 -13.93
C THR A 41 -13.09 8.48 -12.89
N ASP A 42 -12.23 8.15 -11.94
CA ASP A 42 -12.57 7.37 -10.74
C ASP A 42 -11.95 8.01 -9.51
N THR A 43 -12.55 7.77 -8.35
CA THR A 43 -12.20 8.47 -7.12
C THR A 43 -12.07 7.48 -5.95
N LEU A 44 -10.94 7.53 -5.27
CA LEU A 44 -10.68 6.74 -4.07
C LEU A 44 -10.63 7.65 -2.85
N VAL A 45 -11.49 7.41 -1.87
CA VAL A 45 -11.51 8.15 -0.60
C VAL A 45 -10.72 7.35 0.45
N ILE A 46 -9.66 7.92 1.00
CA ILE A 46 -8.92 7.31 2.10
C ILE A 46 -9.80 7.30 3.35
N ALA A 47 -10.38 6.16 3.65
CA ALA A 47 -11.31 5.99 4.77
C ALA A 47 -10.59 5.91 6.10
N LYS A 48 -9.39 5.28 6.11
CA LYS A 48 -8.54 5.12 7.30
C LYS A 48 -7.08 5.03 6.93
N ALA A 49 -6.22 5.61 7.77
CA ALA A 49 -4.78 5.40 7.76
C ALA A 49 -4.37 5.07 9.21
N GLU A 50 -4.20 3.78 9.51
CA GLU A 50 -4.01 3.29 10.87
C GLU A 50 -2.61 2.70 11.06
N ASP A 51 -1.92 3.15 12.11
CA ASP A 51 -0.70 2.52 12.64
C ASP A 51 -1.05 1.87 13.98
N LYS A 52 -0.97 0.54 14.03
CA LYS A 52 -1.37 -0.23 15.22
C LYS A 52 -0.31 -1.24 15.61
N ARG A 53 -0.11 -1.37 16.91
CA ARG A 53 0.71 -2.41 17.54
C ARG A 53 -0.19 -3.50 18.08
N PHE A 54 0.14 -4.73 17.75
CA PHE A 54 -0.61 -5.91 18.18
C PHE A 54 0.27 -6.81 19.03
N PRO A 55 -0.21 -7.24 20.21
CA PRO A 55 0.46 -8.32 20.93
C PRO A 55 0.17 -9.65 20.20
N ASP A 56 1.21 -10.38 19.82
CA ASP A 56 1.07 -11.72 19.27
C ASP A 56 1.09 -12.76 20.41
N GLY A 57 -0.07 -12.98 21.07
CA GLY A 57 -0.26 -14.06 22.05
C GLY A 57 0.38 -13.84 23.44
N ILE A 58 0.27 -14.85 24.32
CA ILE A 58 0.79 -14.81 25.68
C ILE A 58 2.32 -14.97 25.66
N GLY A 59 3.06 -13.96 26.13
CA GLY A 59 4.53 -13.93 26.09
C GLY A 59 5.11 -13.46 24.77
N ALA A 60 4.32 -12.84 23.93
CA ALA A 60 4.54 -12.67 22.51
C ALA A 60 5.23 -11.38 22.13
N LEU A 61 5.85 -11.49 20.97
CA LEU A 61 6.39 -10.43 20.14
C LEU A 61 5.28 -9.40 19.82
N GLN A 62 5.59 -8.13 20.00
CA GLN A 62 4.69 -7.07 19.54
C GLN A 62 5.02 -6.78 18.07
N ASN A 63 4.06 -6.99 17.19
CA ASN A 63 4.14 -6.61 15.79
C ASN A 63 3.47 -5.28 15.54
N GLU A 64 4.03 -4.49 14.66
CA GLU A 64 3.44 -3.23 14.21
C GLU A 64 2.90 -3.39 12.79
N ARG A 65 1.72 -2.81 12.55
CA ARG A 65 1.04 -2.85 11.26
C ARG A 65 0.51 -1.47 10.91
N LEU A 66 0.85 -1.02 9.71
CA LEU A 66 0.28 0.17 9.12
C LEU A 66 -0.62 -0.27 7.97
N ARG A 67 -1.88 0.18 7.98
CA ARG A 67 -2.83 -0.11 6.92
C ARG A 67 -3.57 1.13 6.47
N VAL A 68 -3.79 1.22 5.18
CA VAL A 68 -4.60 2.24 4.55
C VAL A 68 -5.79 1.56 3.89
N LEU A 69 -6.98 2.03 4.23
CA LEU A 69 -8.23 1.55 3.67
C LEU A 69 -8.86 2.65 2.81
N VAL A 70 -9.37 2.26 1.65
CA VAL A 70 -10.17 3.14 0.81
C VAL A 70 -11.62 2.74 0.82
N ARG A 71 -12.49 3.73 0.68
CA ARG A 71 -13.91 3.53 0.47
C ARG A 71 -14.18 3.41 -1.02
N VAL A 72 -14.83 2.32 -1.39
CA VAL A 72 -15.23 2.03 -2.76
C VAL A 72 -16.76 2.09 -2.84
N ASN A 73 -17.26 2.86 -3.78
CA ASN A 73 -18.67 2.92 -4.14
C ASN A 73 -18.88 2.15 -5.44
N ASP A 74 -18.83 0.82 -5.37
CA ASP A 74 -19.10 -0.02 -6.52
C ASP A 74 -20.46 -0.70 -6.34
N PRO A 75 -21.50 -0.24 -7.06
CA PRO A 75 -22.84 -0.84 -6.98
C PRO A 75 -22.89 -2.31 -7.44
N GLY A 76 -21.88 -2.77 -8.22
CA GLY A 76 -21.74 -4.18 -8.62
C GLY A 76 -21.25 -5.08 -7.48
N ILE A 77 -20.56 -4.53 -6.48
CA ILE A 77 -20.03 -5.28 -5.33
C ILE A 77 -20.98 -5.22 -4.13
N SER A 78 -21.52 -4.05 -3.84
CA SER A 78 -22.44 -3.85 -2.72
C SER A 78 -23.30 -2.61 -2.91
N LYS A 79 -24.55 -2.66 -2.45
CA LYS A 79 -25.42 -1.47 -2.32
C LYS A 79 -24.94 -0.50 -1.24
N LYS A 80 -23.94 -0.91 -0.43
CA LYS A 80 -23.29 -0.08 0.59
C LYS A 80 -21.83 0.12 0.23
N SER A 81 -21.34 1.30 0.52
CA SER A 81 -19.89 1.58 0.48
C SER A 81 -19.13 0.58 1.34
N ILE A 82 -18.08 -0.02 0.80
CA ILE A 82 -17.21 -0.95 1.52
C ILE A 82 -15.80 -0.36 1.64
N GLU A 83 -15.13 -0.69 2.73
CA GLU A 83 -13.71 -0.36 2.91
C GLU A 83 -12.87 -1.55 2.43
N VAL A 84 -11.92 -1.28 1.53
CA VAL A 84 -10.97 -2.26 1.02
C VAL A 84 -9.54 -1.79 1.27
N MET A 85 -8.60 -2.73 1.32
CA MET A 85 -7.19 -2.41 1.50
C MET A 85 -6.67 -1.63 0.30
N LEU A 86 -5.85 -0.61 0.55
CA LEU A 86 -5.06 0.11 -0.44
C LEU A 86 -3.57 -0.14 -0.24
N LEU A 87 -3.12 -0.15 1.00
CA LEU A 87 -1.73 -0.36 1.38
C LEU A 87 -1.67 -1.09 2.73
N TYR A 88 -0.80 -2.07 2.86
CA TYR A 88 -0.56 -2.77 4.09
C TYR A 88 0.93 -3.00 4.31
N ILE A 89 1.47 -2.41 5.38
CA ILE A 89 2.85 -2.58 5.82
C ILE A 89 2.83 -3.32 7.15
N PHE A 90 3.63 -4.34 7.29
CA PHE A 90 3.67 -5.11 8.53
C PHE A 90 5.08 -5.58 8.87
N SER A 91 5.39 -5.51 10.16
CA SER A 91 6.61 -6.09 10.70
C SER A 91 6.43 -7.60 10.88
N LYS A 92 7.45 -8.36 10.54
CA LYS A 92 7.53 -9.80 10.82
C LYS A 92 8.38 -10.06 12.07
N THR A 93 8.38 -11.29 12.55
CA THR A 93 9.20 -11.71 13.69
C THR A 93 10.71 -11.58 13.42
N VAL A 94 11.53 -11.57 14.48
CA VAL A 94 12.98 -11.21 14.55
C VAL A 94 13.88 -11.67 13.41
N LYS A 95 13.45 -12.62 12.58
CA LYS A 95 14.24 -13.15 11.44
C LYS A 95 13.71 -12.74 10.08
N ASP A 96 12.53 -12.18 10.04
CA ASP A 96 11.85 -11.87 8.78
C ASP A 96 11.81 -10.37 8.57
N LEU A 97 12.14 -9.97 7.36
CA LEU A 97 12.08 -8.59 6.92
C LEU A 97 10.62 -8.12 6.91
N SER A 98 10.39 -6.86 7.28
CA SER A 98 9.09 -6.24 7.12
C SER A 98 8.64 -6.27 5.67
N GLU A 99 7.34 -6.35 5.44
CA GLU A 99 6.75 -6.45 4.11
C GLU A 99 5.71 -5.38 3.87
N ILE A 100 5.50 -5.07 2.58
CA ILE A 100 4.49 -4.16 2.09
C ILE A 100 3.65 -4.85 1.02
N SER A 101 2.33 -4.72 1.12
CA SER A 101 1.37 -5.13 0.10
C SER A 101 0.74 -3.90 -0.53
N PHE A 102 0.70 -3.91 -1.85
CA PHE A 102 0.02 -2.90 -2.65
C PHE A 102 -1.30 -3.49 -3.15
N GLU A 103 -2.38 -2.77 -2.91
CA GLU A 103 -3.72 -3.14 -3.37
C GLU A 103 -4.43 -1.86 -3.83
N ILE A 104 -4.89 -1.79 -5.05
CA ILE A 104 -5.69 -0.65 -5.52
C ILE A 104 -6.91 -1.14 -6.29
N PRO A 105 -8.13 -0.83 -5.81
CA PRO A 105 -9.35 -0.97 -6.58
C PRO A 105 -9.54 0.30 -7.42
N LEU A 106 -9.56 0.19 -8.74
CA LEU A 106 -9.70 1.36 -9.61
C LEU A 106 -10.51 0.99 -10.85
N ALA A 107 -11.58 1.76 -11.12
CA ALA A 107 -12.41 1.64 -12.30
C ALA A 107 -12.89 0.20 -12.57
N GLY A 108 -13.41 -0.46 -11.54
CA GLY A 108 -13.94 -1.83 -11.61
C GLY A 108 -12.88 -2.95 -11.73
N GLY A 109 -11.60 -2.61 -11.83
CA GLY A 109 -10.47 -3.54 -11.74
C GLY A 109 -9.76 -3.41 -10.41
N ARG A 110 -8.78 -4.28 -10.17
CA ARG A 110 -7.92 -4.19 -8.99
C ARG A 110 -6.50 -4.65 -9.30
N PHE A 111 -5.55 -4.11 -8.56
CA PHE A 111 -4.23 -4.68 -8.39
C PHE A 111 -4.22 -5.44 -7.07
N TRP A 112 -3.67 -6.63 -7.10
CA TRP A 112 -3.52 -7.46 -5.91
C TRP A 112 -2.34 -8.40 -6.12
N GLY A 113 -1.31 -8.26 -5.31
CA GLY A 113 -0.09 -9.04 -5.42
C GLY A 113 0.32 -9.69 -4.10
N LYS A 114 1.35 -10.55 -4.18
CA LYS A 114 2.05 -11.05 -3.00
C LYS A 114 2.79 -9.87 -2.33
N PRO A 115 2.95 -9.90 -0.99
CA PRO A 115 3.74 -8.89 -0.31
C PRO A 115 5.18 -8.82 -0.84
N TYR A 116 5.74 -7.63 -0.82
CA TYR A 116 7.13 -7.34 -1.15
C TYR A 116 7.91 -7.07 0.12
N SER A 117 9.13 -7.64 0.26
CA SER A 117 10.06 -7.21 1.27
C SER A 117 10.73 -5.89 0.86
N PHE A 118 11.02 -5.01 1.82
CA PHE A 118 11.61 -3.70 1.54
C PHE A 118 12.99 -3.80 0.87
N ASP A 119 13.81 -4.78 1.24
CA ASP A 119 15.11 -5.03 0.61
C ASP A 119 15.02 -5.39 -0.90
N LYS A 120 13.87 -5.92 -1.34
CA LYS A 120 13.60 -6.13 -2.76
C LYS A 120 13.16 -4.84 -3.43
N LEU A 121 12.28 -4.07 -2.79
CA LEU A 121 11.80 -2.81 -3.35
C LEU A 121 12.91 -1.77 -3.47
N ASP A 122 13.86 -1.74 -2.55
CA ASP A 122 15.02 -0.84 -2.60
C ASP A 122 15.96 -1.13 -3.80
N LYS A 123 15.78 -2.28 -4.48
CA LYS A 123 16.52 -2.63 -5.71
C LYS A 123 15.77 -2.26 -6.98
N TYR A 124 14.52 -1.78 -6.87
CA TYR A 124 13.81 -1.29 -8.03
C TYR A 124 14.42 0.02 -8.49
N GLU A 125 14.59 0.15 -9.80
CA GLU A 125 15.06 1.39 -10.41
C GLU A 125 14.00 2.49 -10.25
N GLU A 126 14.42 3.62 -9.67
CA GLU A 126 13.60 4.83 -9.61
C GLU A 126 13.76 5.61 -10.91
N PHE A 127 12.67 6.16 -11.42
CA PHE A 127 12.66 6.97 -12.62
C PHE A 127 11.70 8.15 -12.51
N SER A 128 11.89 9.14 -13.39
CA SER A 128 10.98 10.29 -13.49
C SER A 128 9.74 9.94 -14.31
N LEU A 129 8.57 10.28 -13.80
CA LEU A 129 7.29 10.12 -14.48
C LEU A 129 6.54 11.45 -14.49
N GLN A 130 6.04 11.86 -15.67
CA GLN A 130 5.13 12.98 -15.81
C GLN A 130 3.70 12.47 -15.89
N THR A 131 2.82 13.01 -15.05
CA THR A 131 1.36 12.81 -15.10
C THR A 131 0.65 14.15 -15.20
N PRO A 132 -0.66 14.19 -15.44
CA PRO A 132 -1.42 15.44 -15.39
C PRO A 132 -1.34 16.15 -14.02
N PHE A 133 -1.20 15.42 -12.93
CA PHE A 133 -1.05 15.98 -11.58
C PHE A 133 0.31 16.66 -11.37
N GLY A 134 1.39 16.12 -11.98
CA GLY A 134 2.73 16.66 -11.82
C GLY A 134 3.84 15.73 -12.27
N LYS A 135 5.08 16.18 -12.06
CA LYS A 135 6.29 15.37 -12.29
C LYS A 135 6.76 14.76 -10.97
N PHE A 136 7.08 13.48 -11.01
CA PHE A 136 7.61 12.69 -9.89
C PHE A 136 8.95 12.09 -10.28
N ASP A 137 9.96 12.23 -9.44
CA ASP A 137 11.32 11.72 -9.70
C ASP A 137 11.68 10.48 -8.87
N ASP A 138 10.72 9.98 -8.05
CA ASP A 138 10.86 8.87 -7.10
C ASP A 138 9.94 7.69 -7.43
N VAL A 139 9.64 7.46 -8.71
CA VAL A 139 8.66 6.46 -9.13
C VAL A 139 9.32 5.11 -9.36
N ILE A 140 8.74 4.06 -8.80
CA ILE A 140 9.06 2.67 -9.13
C ILE A 140 7.89 2.02 -9.89
N ARG A 141 8.22 1.07 -10.76
CA ARG A 141 7.24 0.27 -11.50
C ARG A 141 7.09 -1.09 -10.83
N ILE A 142 5.88 -1.44 -10.43
CA ILE A 142 5.55 -2.70 -9.76
C ILE A 142 4.57 -3.46 -10.64
N GLY A 143 5.01 -4.58 -11.19
CA GLY A 143 4.16 -5.50 -11.94
C GLY A 143 3.40 -6.44 -11.00
N ASP A 144 2.30 -6.97 -11.51
CA ASP A 144 1.56 -8.01 -10.82
C ASP A 144 2.44 -9.26 -10.61
N ASN A 145 2.46 -9.74 -9.36
CA ASN A 145 3.22 -10.92 -8.94
C ASN A 145 2.33 -12.01 -8.34
N SER A 146 1.01 -11.91 -8.54
CA SER A 146 0.08 -12.91 -8.03
C SER A 146 0.01 -14.14 -8.96
N ASP A 147 -0.33 -15.29 -8.39
CA ASP A 147 -0.58 -16.53 -9.16
C ASP A 147 -2.06 -16.65 -9.57
N GLN A 148 -2.85 -15.58 -9.43
CA GLN A 148 -4.28 -15.62 -9.68
C GLN A 148 -4.62 -15.39 -11.16
N VAL A 149 -5.71 -16.01 -11.61
CA VAL A 149 -6.29 -15.72 -12.92
C VAL A 149 -7.03 -14.39 -12.83
N PHE A 150 -6.57 -13.42 -13.60
CA PHE A 150 -7.09 -12.06 -13.60
C PHE A 150 -8.19 -11.87 -14.64
N ARG A 151 -9.03 -10.86 -14.40
CA ARG A 151 -9.97 -10.32 -15.37
C ARG A 151 -9.24 -9.38 -16.33
N GLU A 152 -9.79 -9.17 -17.51
CA GLU A 152 -9.19 -8.25 -18.51
C GLU A 152 -9.07 -6.81 -18.00
N ASN A 153 -10.02 -6.37 -17.15
CA ASN A 153 -10.02 -5.02 -16.56
C ASN A 153 -9.17 -4.90 -15.29
N ASP A 154 -8.53 -5.97 -14.82
CA ASP A 154 -7.64 -5.88 -13.66
C ASP A 154 -6.34 -5.14 -14.01
N ILE A 155 -5.72 -4.57 -12.98
CA ILE A 155 -4.50 -3.78 -13.12
C ILE A 155 -3.30 -4.73 -13.21
N ALA A 156 -2.50 -4.59 -14.26
CA ALA A 156 -1.29 -5.39 -14.49
C ALA A 156 -0.05 -4.73 -13.87
N THR A 157 -0.03 -3.40 -13.83
CA THR A 157 1.14 -2.64 -13.39
C THR A 157 0.69 -1.40 -12.64
N ILE A 158 1.36 -1.13 -11.53
CA ILE A 158 1.23 0.13 -10.79
C ILE A 158 2.55 0.91 -10.84
N PHE A 159 2.44 2.23 -10.80
CA PHE A 159 3.54 3.15 -10.69
C PHE A 159 3.40 3.85 -9.34
N TRP A 160 4.36 3.63 -8.48
CA TRP A 160 4.37 4.09 -7.10
C TRP A 160 5.44 5.14 -6.88
N SER A 161 5.04 6.33 -6.45
CA SER A 161 5.93 7.36 -5.92
C SER A 161 5.98 7.23 -4.39
N LYS A 162 7.16 7.23 -3.79
CA LYS A 162 7.31 7.17 -2.33
C LYS A 162 6.71 8.40 -1.64
N SER A 163 6.71 9.55 -2.33
CA SER A 163 6.18 10.80 -1.79
C SER A 163 4.66 10.96 -1.91
N VAL A 164 4.03 10.30 -2.88
CA VAL A 164 2.62 10.52 -3.24
C VAL A 164 1.77 9.25 -3.24
N GLY A 165 2.39 8.08 -3.46
CA GLY A 165 1.70 6.81 -3.60
C GLY A 165 1.43 6.43 -5.06
N TYR A 166 0.23 5.94 -5.36
CA TYR A 166 -0.15 5.56 -6.72
C TYR A 166 -0.27 6.79 -7.62
N VAL A 167 0.56 6.86 -8.65
CA VAL A 167 0.56 7.95 -9.64
C VAL A 167 0.06 7.54 -11.01
N LYS A 168 0.17 6.24 -11.34
CA LYS A 168 -0.32 5.68 -12.59
C LYS A 168 -0.63 4.19 -12.42
N CYS A 169 -1.63 3.68 -13.15
CA CYS A 169 -1.98 2.28 -13.24
C CYS A 169 -2.18 1.88 -14.70
N GLU A 170 -1.69 0.71 -15.09
CA GLU A 170 -1.90 0.12 -16.40
C GLU A 170 -2.71 -1.17 -16.23
N LYS A 171 -3.88 -1.23 -16.87
CA LYS A 171 -4.72 -2.42 -16.89
C LYS A 171 -4.23 -3.44 -17.91
N LYS A 172 -4.72 -4.68 -17.80
CA LYS A 172 -4.39 -5.77 -18.74
C LYS A 172 -4.94 -5.53 -20.13
N ASP A 173 -6.06 -4.83 -20.26
CA ASP A 173 -6.64 -4.40 -21.55
C ASP A 173 -5.87 -3.25 -22.20
N GLY A 174 -4.80 -2.76 -21.57
CA GLY A 174 -3.98 -1.64 -22.04
C GLY A 174 -4.50 -0.25 -21.63
N THR A 175 -5.62 -0.17 -20.91
CA THR A 175 -6.14 1.11 -20.42
C THR A 175 -5.20 1.68 -19.35
N ILE A 176 -4.89 2.98 -19.49
CA ILE A 176 -4.03 3.72 -18.58
C ILE A 176 -4.86 4.67 -17.74
N TRP A 177 -4.62 4.65 -16.42
CA TRP A 177 -5.19 5.56 -15.45
C TRP A 177 -4.08 6.32 -14.76
N GLU A 178 -4.19 7.64 -14.72
CA GLU A 178 -3.21 8.54 -14.14
C GLU A 178 -3.81 9.39 -13.03
N LEU A 179 -3.03 9.69 -12.02
CA LEU A 179 -3.43 10.60 -10.95
C LEU A 179 -3.62 12.00 -11.54
N LEU A 180 -4.82 12.57 -11.33
CA LEU A 180 -5.20 13.91 -11.75
C LEU A 180 -5.16 14.92 -10.60
N ASP A 181 -5.53 14.48 -9.37
CA ASP A 181 -5.66 15.37 -8.22
C ASP A 181 -5.60 14.60 -6.89
N ILE A 182 -5.18 15.30 -5.83
CA ILE A 182 -5.28 14.86 -4.44
C ILE A 182 -5.96 15.95 -3.63
N GLN A 183 -7.20 15.71 -3.24
CA GLN A 183 -8.00 16.63 -2.44
C GLN A 183 -7.90 16.28 -0.94
N LYS A 184 -8.11 17.29 -0.11
CA LYS A 184 -8.11 17.16 1.37
C LYS A 184 -9.51 17.28 1.90
#